data_a4d8510c8c446039c46270db132726e6
#
_entry.id   a4d8510c8c446039c46270db132726e6
#
_cell.length_a   1.000
_cell.length_b   1.000
_cell.length_c   1.000
_cell.angle_alpha   90.00
_cell.angle_beta   90.00
_cell.angle_gamma   90.00
#
_symmetry.space_group_name_H-M   'P 1'
#
loop_
_entity.id
_entity.type
_entity.pdbx_description
1 polymer ?
#
loop_
_entity_poly.entity_id
_entity_poly.type
_entity_poly.pdbx_seq_one_letter_code
_entity_poly.pdbx_strand_id
1 'polypeptide(L)'
;YRNRVNAKDVTSDLNESLDHLQVDTIDLYWLHMDNPETPVAELVDMLNEHKAAGKIRWFGASNWTDARVLEANAYAAANGKTGFVAVEPFWGLARPNEATATAQGYQLYFEDHGGALKDAGLAIIPYCAQSRGYFSMLEKGEDAVSDALKGFYDNPANAGRFAAAKAV
;
A
#
# COMPACT_ATOMS: atom_id res chain seq x y z
N TYR A 1 18.24 4.41 3.16
CA TYR A 1 16.88 4.61 3.68
C TYR A 1 16.76 3.89 5.01
N ARG A 2 16.46 4.62 6.09
CA ARG A 2 16.24 4.01 7.41
C ARG A 2 14.78 3.62 7.52
N ASN A 3 14.50 2.34 7.75
CA ASN A 3 13.15 1.89 8.04
C ASN A 3 12.69 2.46 9.38
N ARG A 4 11.56 3.17 9.40
CA ARG A 4 10.99 3.86 10.56
C ARG A 4 9.74 3.16 11.11
N VAL A 5 9.38 1.98 10.61
CA VAL A 5 8.18 1.24 11.05
C VAL A 5 8.50 0.47 12.32
N ASN A 6 8.43 1.18 13.44
CA ASN A 6 8.51 0.71 14.81
C ASN A 6 7.64 1.64 15.69
N ALA A 7 7.27 1.23 16.89
CA ALA A 7 6.31 1.95 17.72
C ALA A 7 6.73 3.39 18.02
N LYS A 8 8.01 3.63 18.27
CA LYS A 8 8.53 4.98 18.59
C LYS A 8 8.44 5.94 17.42
N ASP A 9 8.96 5.52 16.25
CA ASP A 9 9.03 6.38 15.08
C ASP A 9 7.63 6.61 14.50
N VAL A 10 6.77 5.59 14.44
CA VAL A 10 5.37 5.73 13.99
C VAL A 10 4.58 6.65 14.90
N THR A 11 4.76 6.57 16.22
CA THR A 11 4.13 7.50 17.18
C THR A 11 4.55 8.95 16.92
N SER A 12 5.84 9.18 16.64
CA SER A 12 6.35 10.50 16.29
C SER A 12 5.74 11.03 15.00
N ASP A 13 5.72 10.20 13.96
CA ASP A 13 5.20 10.54 12.63
C ASP A 13 3.68 10.79 12.66
N LEU A 14 2.93 10.05 13.48
CA LEU A 14 1.50 10.28 13.70
C LEU A 14 1.23 11.63 14.36
N ASN A 15 1.97 11.97 15.42
CA ASN A 15 1.80 13.26 16.10
C ASN A 15 2.16 14.43 15.17
N GLU A 16 3.21 14.33 14.38
CA GLU A 16 3.57 15.31 13.35
C GLU A 16 2.48 15.43 12.28
N SER A 17 1.88 14.31 11.85
CA SER A 17 0.77 14.32 10.90
C SER A 17 -0.46 15.04 11.44
N LEU A 18 -0.84 14.80 12.69
CA LEU A 18 -1.96 15.48 13.36
C LEU A 18 -1.71 16.99 13.44
N ASP A 19 -0.50 17.39 13.80
CA ASP A 19 -0.11 18.80 13.87
C ASP A 19 -0.11 19.46 12.50
N HIS A 20 0.47 18.84 11.48
CA HIS A 20 0.47 19.40 10.12
C HIS A 20 -0.92 19.47 9.50
N LEU A 21 -1.78 18.50 9.73
CA LEU A 21 -3.16 18.49 9.25
C LEU A 21 -4.09 19.40 10.05
N GLN A 22 -3.66 19.88 11.22
CA GLN A 22 -4.45 20.68 12.16
C GLN A 22 -5.78 19.99 12.54
N VAL A 23 -5.69 18.68 12.85
CA VAL A 23 -6.82 17.85 13.30
C VAL A 23 -6.45 17.09 14.56
N ASP A 24 -7.46 16.79 15.39
CA ASP A 24 -7.28 15.99 16.61
C ASP A 24 -7.33 14.50 16.32
N THR A 25 -7.97 14.10 15.21
CA THR A 25 -8.19 12.69 14.85
C THR A 25 -8.01 12.48 13.36
N ILE A 26 -7.28 11.43 12.97
CA ILE A 26 -7.20 10.94 11.58
C ILE A 26 -8.18 9.77 11.42
N ASP A 27 -9.04 9.82 10.39
CA ASP A 27 -10.04 8.78 10.14
C ASP A 27 -9.41 7.46 9.74
N LEU A 28 -8.41 7.47 8.84
CA LEU A 28 -7.68 6.30 8.38
C LEU A 28 -6.18 6.62 8.31
N TYR A 29 -5.39 5.99 9.16
CA TYR A 29 -3.94 6.15 9.21
C TYR A 29 -3.24 4.98 8.52
N TRP A 30 -2.27 5.25 7.66
CA TRP A 30 -1.54 4.25 6.89
C TRP A 30 -0.14 4.01 7.44
N LEU A 31 0.23 2.73 7.65
CA LEU A 31 1.64 2.33 7.68
C LEU A 31 2.11 2.18 6.23
N HIS A 32 2.97 3.12 5.77
CA HIS A 32 3.35 3.26 4.36
C HIS A 32 4.14 2.08 3.80
N MET A 33 5.01 1.47 4.60
CA MET A 33 5.83 0.30 4.25
C MET A 33 5.84 -0.68 5.42
N ASP A 34 6.28 -1.91 5.20
CA ASP A 34 6.52 -2.88 6.28
C ASP A 34 7.94 -2.77 6.83
N ASN A 35 8.11 -3.20 8.07
CA ASN A 35 9.38 -3.58 8.64
C ASN A 35 9.28 -5.01 9.19
N PRO A 36 9.68 -6.02 8.44
CA PRO A 36 9.58 -7.42 8.87
C PRO A 36 10.34 -7.74 10.17
N GLU A 37 11.32 -6.90 10.55
CA GLU A 37 12.06 -7.05 11.81
C GLU A 37 11.26 -6.62 13.04
N THR A 38 10.23 -5.76 12.85
CA THR A 38 9.35 -5.33 13.95
C THR A 38 8.21 -6.35 14.10
N PRO A 39 8.01 -6.94 15.30
CA PRO A 39 6.90 -7.85 15.55
C PRO A 39 5.54 -7.18 15.26
N VAL A 40 4.62 -7.90 14.62
CA VAL A 40 3.26 -7.38 14.35
C VAL A 40 2.54 -6.99 15.63
N ALA A 41 2.78 -7.71 16.73
CA ALA A 41 2.22 -7.43 18.04
C ALA A 41 2.56 -6.00 18.51
N GLU A 42 3.83 -5.58 18.38
CA GLU A 42 4.27 -4.24 18.76
C GLU A 42 3.51 -3.15 18.00
N LEU A 43 3.35 -3.34 16.68
CA LEU A 43 2.69 -2.35 15.82
C LEU A 43 1.18 -2.31 16.07
N VAL A 44 0.53 -3.48 16.20
CA VAL A 44 -0.91 -3.56 16.50
C VAL A 44 -1.22 -2.97 17.86
N ASP A 45 -0.39 -3.24 18.87
CA ASP A 45 -0.59 -2.72 20.22
C ASP A 45 -0.49 -1.19 20.23
N MET A 46 0.58 -0.64 19.65
CA MET A 46 0.78 0.81 19.52
C MET A 46 -0.37 1.49 18.76
N LEU A 47 -0.82 0.92 17.63
CA LEU A 47 -1.94 1.49 16.87
C LEU A 47 -3.24 1.48 17.68
N ASN A 48 -3.50 0.44 18.47
CA ASN A 48 -4.67 0.38 19.36
C ASN A 48 -4.57 1.38 20.51
N GLU A 49 -3.38 1.66 21.05
CA GLU A 49 -3.17 2.73 22.04
C GLU A 49 -3.53 4.10 21.43
N HIS A 50 -3.10 4.40 20.21
CA HIS A 50 -3.46 5.63 19.52
C HIS A 50 -4.95 5.72 19.18
N LYS A 51 -5.57 4.59 18.84
CA LYS A 51 -7.02 4.50 18.65
C LYS A 51 -7.77 4.77 19.96
N ALA A 52 -7.35 4.18 21.07
CA ALA A 52 -7.94 4.41 22.39
C ALA A 52 -7.76 5.86 22.85
N ALA A 53 -6.65 6.51 22.48
CA ALA A 53 -6.40 7.92 22.73
C ALA A 53 -7.18 8.86 21.80
N GLY A 54 -7.99 8.35 20.84
CA GLY A 54 -8.78 9.13 19.91
C GLY A 54 -7.99 9.78 18.77
N LYS A 55 -6.70 9.49 18.62
CA LYS A 55 -5.84 10.07 17.59
C LYS A 55 -6.10 9.50 16.19
N ILE A 56 -6.52 8.23 16.11
CA ILE A 56 -6.90 7.56 14.87
C ILE A 56 -8.20 6.79 15.07
N ARG A 57 -9.04 6.68 14.02
CA ARG A 57 -10.24 5.85 14.06
C ARG A 57 -9.97 4.46 13.53
N TRP A 58 -9.31 4.39 12.38
CA TRP A 58 -8.96 3.15 11.68
C TRP A 58 -7.53 3.24 11.18
N PHE A 59 -6.95 2.10 10.85
CA PHE A 59 -5.61 2.04 10.27
C PHE A 59 -5.52 0.95 9.21
N GLY A 60 -4.62 1.16 8.26
CA GLY A 60 -4.36 0.29 7.13
C GLY A 60 -2.87 0.08 6.90
N ALA A 61 -2.54 -0.89 6.05
CA ALA A 61 -1.19 -1.28 5.70
C ALA A 61 -0.94 -1.07 4.20
N SER A 62 0.13 -0.36 3.85
CA SER A 62 0.58 -0.17 2.48
C SER A 62 1.85 -0.98 2.22
N ASN A 63 1.91 -1.69 1.10
CA ASN A 63 3.07 -2.50 0.70
C ASN A 63 3.48 -3.60 1.72
N TRP A 64 2.52 -4.12 2.48
CA TRP A 64 2.69 -5.29 3.31
C TRP A 64 2.31 -6.54 2.55
N THR A 65 3.00 -7.66 2.79
CA THR A 65 2.59 -8.95 2.22
C THR A 65 1.26 -9.42 2.82
N ASP A 66 0.46 -10.16 2.04
CA ASP A 66 -0.82 -10.72 2.51
C ASP A 66 -0.63 -11.51 3.81
N ALA A 67 0.39 -12.37 3.86
CA ALA A 67 0.68 -13.17 5.04
C ALA A 67 0.91 -12.32 6.29
N ARG A 68 1.62 -11.22 6.15
CA ARG A 68 1.96 -10.32 7.25
C ARG A 68 0.76 -9.52 7.75
N VAL A 69 -0.10 -9.08 6.83
CA VAL A 69 -1.38 -8.42 7.19
C VAL A 69 -2.29 -9.40 7.93
N LEU A 70 -2.42 -10.62 7.42
CA LEU A 70 -3.24 -11.66 8.06
C LEU A 70 -2.70 -12.07 9.44
N GLU A 71 -1.38 -12.15 9.61
CA GLU A 71 -0.71 -12.38 10.90
C GLU A 71 -1.08 -11.27 11.90
N ALA A 72 -0.98 -10.00 11.49
CA ALA A 72 -1.33 -8.85 12.33
C ALA A 72 -2.82 -8.88 12.74
N ASN A 73 -3.72 -9.21 11.80
CA ASN A 73 -5.14 -9.28 12.08
C ASN A 73 -5.51 -10.50 12.95
N ALA A 74 -4.84 -11.63 12.79
CA ALA A 74 -5.00 -12.78 13.67
C ALA A 74 -4.55 -12.47 15.11
N TYR A 75 -3.42 -11.77 15.27
CA TYR A 75 -2.96 -11.29 16.56
C TYR A 75 -3.98 -10.33 17.19
N ALA A 76 -4.48 -9.36 16.43
CA ALA A 76 -5.48 -8.42 16.91
C ALA A 76 -6.76 -9.13 17.40
N ALA A 77 -7.30 -10.06 16.61
CA ALA A 77 -8.48 -10.82 16.95
C ALA A 77 -8.30 -11.66 18.24
N ALA A 78 -7.14 -12.34 18.35
CA ALA A 78 -6.82 -13.14 19.53
C ALA A 78 -6.70 -12.32 20.83
N ASN A 79 -6.42 -11.01 20.72
CA ASN A 79 -6.21 -10.12 21.86
C ASN A 79 -7.35 -9.08 22.03
N GLY A 80 -8.49 -9.24 21.34
CA GLY A 80 -9.62 -8.31 21.42
C GLY A 80 -9.32 -6.90 20.94
N LYS A 81 -8.40 -6.77 19.98
CA LYS A 81 -7.92 -5.50 19.41
C LYS A 81 -8.46 -5.28 17.99
N THR A 82 -8.39 -4.05 17.52
CA THR A 82 -8.64 -3.72 16.12
C THR A 82 -7.42 -4.11 15.28
N GLY A 83 -7.65 -4.81 14.15
CA GLY A 83 -6.65 -5.08 13.14
C GLY A 83 -6.66 -4.05 12.01
N PHE A 84 -5.86 -4.27 10.97
CA PHE A 84 -5.95 -3.51 9.74
C PHE A 84 -7.33 -3.69 9.10
N VAL A 85 -7.95 -2.60 8.68
CA VAL A 85 -9.26 -2.59 8.00
C VAL A 85 -9.13 -2.44 6.48
N ALA A 86 -7.98 -1.98 6.03
CA ALA A 86 -7.70 -1.73 4.62
C ALA A 86 -6.23 -2.01 4.28
N VAL A 87 -5.99 -2.29 3.01
CA VAL A 87 -4.64 -2.41 2.44
C VAL A 87 -4.51 -1.51 1.21
N GLU A 88 -3.31 -0.96 1.03
CA GLU A 88 -2.98 -0.09 -0.08
C GLU A 88 -1.84 -0.70 -0.92
N PRO A 89 -2.17 -1.67 -1.81
CA PRO A 89 -1.20 -2.29 -2.69
C PRO A 89 -0.99 -1.48 -3.97
N PHE A 90 0.06 -1.82 -4.72
CA PHE A 90 0.30 -1.25 -6.05
C PHE A 90 -0.62 -1.89 -7.09
N TRP A 91 -1.45 -1.08 -7.73
CA TRP A 91 -2.24 -1.44 -8.90
C TRP A 91 -2.37 -0.25 -9.84
N GLY A 92 -2.40 -0.50 -11.14
CA GLY A 92 -2.60 0.55 -12.13
C GLY A 92 -3.05 0.01 -13.47
N LEU A 93 -3.39 0.90 -14.39
CA LEU A 93 -3.77 0.55 -15.75
C LEU A 93 -2.66 -0.25 -16.47
N ALA A 94 -1.42 0.17 -16.35
CA ALA A 94 -0.27 -0.62 -16.80
C ALA A 94 0.25 -1.50 -15.68
N ARG A 95 0.53 -2.77 -15.99
CA ARG A 95 1.18 -3.72 -15.10
C ARG A 95 2.69 -3.45 -15.07
N PRO A 96 3.32 -3.28 -13.91
CA PRO A 96 4.76 -3.11 -13.84
C PRO A 96 5.51 -4.42 -14.14
N ASN A 97 6.79 -4.31 -14.45
CA ASN A 97 7.71 -5.43 -14.43
C ASN A 97 7.85 -5.92 -12.99
N GLU A 98 7.35 -7.11 -12.69
CA GLU A 98 7.18 -7.61 -11.33
C GLU A 98 8.49 -7.62 -10.53
N ALA A 99 9.58 -8.12 -11.14
CA ALA A 99 10.89 -8.14 -10.49
C ALA A 99 11.36 -6.72 -10.10
N THR A 100 11.12 -5.72 -10.97
CA THR A 100 11.49 -4.33 -10.71
C THR A 100 10.63 -3.73 -9.59
N ALA A 101 9.34 -4.00 -9.60
CA ALA A 101 8.42 -3.50 -8.57
C ALA A 101 8.72 -4.13 -7.19
N THR A 102 8.92 -5.45 -7.15
CA THR A 102 9.24 -6.17 -5.92
C THR A 102 10.58 -5.72 -5.33
N ALA A 103 11.60 -5.50 -6.18
CA ALA A 103 12.89 -4.97 -5.74
C ALA A 103 12.79 -3.55 -5.12
N GLN A 104 11.75 -2.80 -5.45
CA GLN A 104 11.42 -1.50 -4.83
C GLN A 104 10.51 -1.63 -3.60
N GLY A 105 10.17 -2.84 -3.17
CA GLY A 105 9.32 -3.09 -2.01
C GLY A 105 7.82 -2.95 -2.27
N TYR A 106 7.39 -2.85 -3.54
CA TYR A 106 5.97 -2.72 -3.84
C TYR A 106 5.26 -4.08 -3.77
N GLN A 107 4.12 -4.12 -3.11
CA GLN A 107 3.22 -5.27 -3.12
C GLN A 107 2.18 -5.07 -4.22
N LEU A 108 2.18 -5.97 -5.19
CA LEU A 108 1.32 -5.90 -6.36
C LEU A 108 -0.06 -6.53 -6.07
N TYR A 109 -1.11 -5.97 -6.67
CA TYR A 109 -2.46 -6.53 -6.59
C TYR A 109 -3.11 -6.52 -7.98
N PHE A 110 -2.82 -7.54 -8.77
CA PHE A 110 -3.38 -7.77 -10.10
C PHE A 110 -4.22 -9.05 -10.13
N GLU A 111 -4.79 -9.40 -11.26
CA GLU A 111 -5.76 -10.48 -11.42
C GLU A 111 -5.23 -11.86 -10.98
N ASP A 112 -3.94 -12.06 -11.05
CA ASP A 112 -3.22 -13.28 -10.66
C ASP A 112 -2.67 -13.26 -9.22
N HIS A 113 -2.85 -12.15 -8.50
CA HIS A 113 -2.56 -12.07 -7.07
C HIS A 113 -3.82 -12.49 -6.31
N GLY A 114 -3.72 -13.50 -5.49
CA GLY A 114 -4.86 -14.14 -4.80
C GLY A 114 -5.80 -13.18 -4.08
N GLY A 115 -6.97 -13.69 -3.71
CA GLY A 115 -8.03 -12.94 -3.03
C GLY A 115 -7.96 -12.94 -1.50
N ALA A 116 -6.89 -13.46 -0.88
CA ALA A 116 -6.82 -13.71 0.56
C ALA A 116 -7.20 -12.50 1.43
N LEU A 117 -6.74 -11.30 1.09
CA LEU A 117 -7.07 -10.08 1.83
C LEU A 117 -8.53 -9.68 1.65
N LYS A 118 -9.08 -9.83 0.43
CA LYS A 118 -10.49 -9.58 0.15
C LYS A 118 -11.38 -10.59 0.88
N ASP A 119 -11.00 -11.86 0.87
CA ASP A 119 -11.72 -12.93 1.56
C ASP A 119 -11.70 -12.74 3.08
N ALA A 120 -10.65 -12.11 3.60
CA ALA A 120 -10.55 -11.68 5.00
C ALA A 120 -11.33 -10.40 5.31
N GLY A 121 -12.06 -9.82 4.33
CA GLY A 121 -12.93 -8.66 4.51
C GLY A 121 -12.21 -7.31 4.54
N LEU A 122 -10.95 -7.23 4.10
CA LEU A 122 -10.23 -5.96 4.02
C LEU A 122 -10.66 -5.15 2.79
N ALA A 123 -10.73 -3.83 2.95
CA ALA A 123 -10.87 -2.92 1.82
C ALA A 123 -9.54 -2.84 1.05
N ILE A 124 -9.62 -3.00 -0.27
CA ILE A 124 -8.46 -2.86 -1.16
C ILE A 124 -8.51 -1.47 -1.78
N ILE A 125 -7.58 -0.61 -1.42
CA ILE A 125 -7.52 0.80 -1.85
C ILE A 125 -6.17 1.02 -2.55
N PRO A 126 -6.04 0.63 -3.83
CA PRO A 126 -4.75 0.64 -4.50
C PRO A 126 -4.30 2.06 -4.85
N TYR A 127 -2.99 2.25 -4.91
CA TYR A 127 -2.34 3.45 -5.40
C TYR A 127 -1.77 3.26 -6.80
N CYS A 128 -1.37 4.36 -7.43
CA CYS A 128 -0.75 4.38 -8.77
C CYS A 128 -1.68 4.01 -9.93
N ALA A 129 -3.00 4.23 -9.79
CA ALA A 129 -4.03 3.82 -10.76
C ALA A 129 -3.74 4.21 -12.21
N GLN A 130 -3.16 5.38 -12.46
CA GLN A 130 -2.78 5.86 -13.80
C GLN A 130 -1.36 5.43 -14.24
N SER A 131 -0.71 4.53 -13.48
CA SER A 131 0.61 3.99 -13.83
C SER A 131 1.63 5.09 -14.16
N ARG A 132 1.66 6.16 -13.35
CA ARG A 132 2.53 7.34 -13.53
C ARG A 132 2.39 8.01 -14.90
N GLY A 133 1.24 7.86 -15.56
CA GLY A 133 0.97 8.43 -16.88
C GLY A 133 1.57 7.65 -18.04
N TYR A 134 2.03 6.41 -17.84
CA TYR A 134 2.71 5.60 -18.86
C TYR A 134 1.91 5.47 -20.15
N PHE A 135 0.61 5.12 -20.09
CA PHE A 135 -0.22 5.00 -21.28
C PHE A 135 -0.49 6.34 -21.97
N SER A 136 -0.64 7.43 -21.22
CA SER A 136 -0.79 8.76 -21.80
C SER A 136 0.48 9.25 -22.51
N MET A 137 1.65 8.79 -22.06
CA MET A 137 2.91 9.06 -22.75
C MET A 137 3.07 8.20 -23.99
N LEU A 138 2.73 6.89 -23.93
CA LEU A 138 2.73 6.01 -25.10
C LEU A 138 1.83 6.54 -26.22
N GLU A 139 0.69 7.13 -25.90
CA GLU A 139 -0.20 7.72 -26.88
C GLU A 139 0.41 8.90 -27.63
N LYS A 140 1.31 9.63 -26.99
CA LYS A 140 2.07 10.73 -27.63
C LYS A 140 3.25 10.25 -28.46
N GLY A 141 3.61 8.96 -28.34
CA GLY A 141 4.73 8.32 -29.04
C GLY A 141 5.74 7.73 -28.04
N GLU A 142 6.45 6.70 -28.48
CA GLU A 142 7.43 6.00 -27.63
C GLU A 142 8.55 6.91 -27.10
N ASP A 143 8.91 7.93 -27.87
CA ASP A 143 9.93 8.92 -27.48
C ASP A 143 9.49 9.81 -26.31
N ALA A 144 8.18 9.87 -26.03
CA ALA A 144 7.66 10.62 -24.88
C ALA A 144 7.81 9.83 -23.56
N VAL A 145 8.09 8.53 -23.62
CA VAL A 145 8.25 7.68 -22.45
C VAL A 145 9.70 7.66 -22.00
N SER A 146 9.97 8.09 -20.77
CA SER A 146 11.32 8.06 -20.21
C SER A 146 11.84 6.62 -20.03
N ASP A 147 13.17 6.44 -20.09
CA ASP A 147 13.81 5.13 -19.88
C ASP A 147 13.44 4.50 -18.53
N ALA A 148 13.27 5.30 -17.50
CA ALA A 148 12.84 4.83 -16.19
C ALA A 148 11.42 4.22 -16.23
N LEU A 149 10.49 4.84 -16.98
CA LEU A 149 9.14 4.30 -17.14
C LEU A 149 9.12 3.09 -18.07
N LYS A 150 9.93 3.08 -19.13
CA LYS A 150 10.12 1.90 -19.98
C LYS A 150 10.65 0.73 -19.14
N GLY A 151 11.73 0.94 -18.38
CA GLY A 151 12.28 -0.09 -17.48
C GLY A 151 11.30 -0.62 -16.44
N PHE A 152 10.30 0.18 -16.08
CA PHE A 152 9.29 -0.21 -15.08
C PHE A 152 8.03 -0.84 -15.70
N TYR A 153 7.59 -0.42 -16.88
CA TYR A 153 6.30 -0.82 -17.46
C TYR A 153 6.38 -1.48 -18.84
N ASP A 154 7.52 -1.45 -19.54
CA ASP A 154 7.61 -2.06 -20.86
C ASP A 154 7.65 -3.58 -20.76
N ASN A 155 6.50 -4.19 -21.05
CA ASN A 155 6.32 -5.65 -21.06
C ASN A 155 5.12 -6.03 -21.95
N PRO A 156 5.06 -7.28 -22.45
CA PRO A 156 4.02 -7.72 -23.37
C PRO A 156 2.59 -7.61 -22.86
N ALA A 157 2.37 -7.71 -21.53
CA ALA A 157 1.03 -7.61 -20.94
C ALA A 157 0.39 -6.24 -21.16
N ASN A 158 1.21 -5.18 -21.31
CA ASN A 158 0.70 -3.82 -21.43
C ASN A 158 0.17 -3.46 -22.82
N ALA A 159 0.51 -4.19 -23.88
CA ALA A 159 -0.03 -3.93 -25.21
C ALA A 159 -1.57 -4.07 -25.26
N GLY A 160 -2.09 -5.18 -24.71
CA GLY A 160 -3.54 -5.40 -24.61
C GLY A 160 -4.22 -4.43 -23.63
N ARG A 161 -3.58 -4.11 -22.50
CA ARG A 161 -4.10 -3.14 -21.51
C ARG A 161 -4.16 -1.73 -22.10
N PHE A 162 -3.16 -1.32 -22.86
CA PHE A 162 -3.17 -0.03 -23.56
C PHE A 162 -4.27 0.05 -24.61
N ALA A 163 -4.45 -1.00 -25.44
CA ALA A 163 -5.53 -1.06 -26.41
C ALA A 163 -6.91 -0.97 -25.74
N ALA A 164 -7.11 -1.69 -24.63
CA ALA A 164 -8.35 -1.63 -23.85
C ALA A 164 -8.60 -0.24 -23.25
N ALA A 165 -7.58 0.40 -22.71
CA ALA A 165 -7.67 1.75 -22.13
C ALA A 165 -8.03 2.83 -23.16
N LYS A 166 -7.64 2.64 -24.44
CA LYS A 166 -8.00 3.55 -25.54
C LYS A 166 -9.42 3.36 -26.06
N ALA A 167 -10.04 2.23 -25.77
CA ALA A 167 -11.39 1.91 -26.26
C ALA A 167 -12.51 2.48 -25.38
N VAL A 168 -12.17 3.08 -24.24
CA VAL A 168 -13.08 3.72 -23.28
C VAL A 168 -13.11 5.23 -23.50
#